data_e3ab3049990bea867c444415dbcca756
#
_entry.id   e3ab3049990bea867c444415dbcca756
#
_cell.length_a   1.000
_cell.length_b   1.000
_cell.length_c   1.000
_cell.angle_alpha   90.00
_cell.angle_beta   90.00
_cell.angle_gamma   90.00
#
_symmetry.space_group_name_H-M   'P 1'
#
loop_
_entity.id
_entity.type
_entity.pdbx_description
1 polymer ?
#
loop_
_entity_poly.entity_id
_entity_poly.type
_entity_poly.pdbx_seq_one_letter_code
_entity_poly.pdbx_strand_id
1 'polypeptide(L)'
;IVATGPLTSPALSKAIGQLTGEADLAFFDAIAPIIHRETIDMDKAWFQSRYDKVGPGGTGKDYINCPLDRAQYQAFVQALLDGAKTDFKEWEKSTPYFSGCLPIEVMAESGVETLRHGPMKPRGLTNAHQPDVKAYAVVQLRQDNKLGTLYNMVGFQTKLKYADQVRVFKTIPGLENAEFARLGGLHRNTFLNSPKVLDERLRLKACSRLRFAGQITGVEGYVESAAMGLMAGRMAAAERRGEDFAVPPATTAHGALINHITGGHIETTDKGTGSFQPMNVNFGLFPPVDAPKRIEGKRLDHTEKAAARKRAYTSRAKA
;
A
#
# COMPACT_ATOMS: atom_id res chain seq x y z
N ILE A 1 -22.70 -14.36 0.55
CA ILE A 1 -21.62 -13.40 0.35
C ILE A 1 -20.33 -14.05 0.82
N VAL A 2 -19.30 -14.04 -0.02
CA VAL A 2 -17.93 -14.47 0.31
C VAL A 2 -17.09 -13.23 0.62
N ALA A 3 -16.59 -13.12 1.84
CA ALA A 3 -15.82 -11.97 2.34
C ALA A 3 -14.65 -12.46 3.22
N THR A 4 -13.91 -13.44 2.69
CA THR A 4 -12.85 -14.15 3.42
C THR A 4 -11.55 -13.36 3.54
N GLY A 5 -11.47 -12.22 2.88
CA GLY A 5 -10.27 -11.39 2.88
C GLY A 5 -9.09 -12.02 2.12
N PRO A 6 -7.86 -11.54 2.39
CA PRO A 6 -6.68 -11.91 1.62
C PRO A 6 -6.19 -13.33 1.90
N LEU A 7 -6.45 -13.85 3.10
CA LEU A 7 -5.97 -15.14 3.56
C LEU A 7 -7.03 -16.25 3.35
N THR A 8 -7.70 -16.22 2.21
CA THR A 8 -8.64 -17.26 1.80
C THR A 8 -7.94 -18.62 1.76
N SER A 9 -8.60 -19.66 2.32
CA SER A 9 -8.00 -21.00 2.37
C SER A 9 -7.70 -21.54 0.98
N PRO A 10 -6.66 -22.36 0.80
CA PRO A 10 -6.32 -22.94 -0.51
C PRO A 10 -7.48 -23.72 -1.14
N ALA A 11 -8.25 -24.44 -0.33
CA ALA A 11 -9.39 -25.21 -0.81
C ALA A 11 -10.49 -24.29 -1.37
N LEU A 12 -10.83 -23.19 -0.67
CA LEU A 12 -11.83 -22.24 -1.14
C LEU A 12 -11.31 -21.44 -2.34
N SER A 13 -10.04 -21.04 -2.35
CA SER A 13 -9.40 -20.38 -3.48
C SER A 13 -9.48 -21.24 -4.74
N LYS A 14 -9.14 -22.52 -4.64
CA LYS A 14 -9.26 -23.48 -5.73
C LYS A 14 -10.70 -23.62 -6.23
N ALA A 15 -11.67 -23.73 -5.32
CA ALA A 15 -13.09 -23.84 -5.68
C ALA A 15 -13.60 -22.57 -6.40
N ILE A 16 -13.16 -21.39 -5.95
CA ILE A 16 -13.46 -20.12 -6.62
C ILE A 16 -12.84 -20.10 -8.02
N GLY A 17 -11.56 -20.48 -8.17
CA GLY A 17 -10.89 -20.57 -9.47
C GLY A 17 -11.62 -21.50 -10.45
N GLN A 18 -12.05 -22.67 -9.98
CA GLN A 18 -12.84 -23.59 -10.81
C GLN A 18 -14.18 -22.99 -11.24
N LEU A 19 -14.85 -22.25 -10.35
CA LEU A 19 -16.14 -21.63 -10.64
C LEU A 19 -16.03 -20.44 -11.59
N THR A 20 -14.94 -19.68 -11.50
CA THR A 20 -14.71 -18.47 -12.32
C THR A 20 -14.02 -18.76 -13.64
N GLY A 21 -13.37 -19.90 -13.78
CA GLY A 21 -12.48 -20.21 -14.90
C GLY A 21 -11.17 -19.42 -14.88
N GLU A 22 -10.88 -18.71 -13.79
CA GLU A 22 -9.65 -17.93 -13.62
C GLU A 22 -8.60 -18.73 -12.85
N ALA A 23 -7.35 -18.63 -13.28
CA ALA A 23 -6.24 -19.14 -12.50
C ALA A 23 -6.16 -18.40 -11.15
N ASP A 24 -5.57 -19.04 -10.15
CA ASP A 24 -5.35 -18.45 -8.83
C ASP A 24 -4.70 -17.07 -8.95
N LEU A 25 -5.48 -16.03 -8.71
CA LEU A 25 -4.97 -14.69 -8.60
C LEU A 25 -4.43 -14.49 -7.19
N ALA A 26 -3.14 -14.34 -7.10
CA ALA A 26 -2.46 -14.07 -5.86
C ALA A 26 -1.37 -13.01 -6.06
N PHE A 27 -1.08 -12.29 -5.01
CA PHE A 27 0.08 -11.44 -4.94
C PHE A 27 0.77 -11.65 -3.59
N PHE A 28 2.06 -11.38 -3.54
CA PHE A 28 2.79 -11.33 -2.28
C PHE A 28 2.71 -9.93 -1.69
N ASP A 29 2.24 -9.89 -0.45
CA ASP A 29 2.30 -8.71 0.42
C ASP A 29 3.43 -8.92 1.41
N ALA A 30 4.39 -8.01 1.40
CA ALA A 30 5.51 -8.04 2.31
C ALA A 30 5.24 -7.14 3.52
N ILE A 31 5.56 -7.64 4.71
CA ILE A 31 5.37 -6.92 5.97
C ILE A 31 6.71 -6.40 6.45
N ALA A 32 6.71 -5.16 6.96
CA ALA A 32 7.87 -4.53 7.58
C ALA A 32 8.04 -4.93 9.04
N PRO A 33 9.26 -4.94 9.57
CA PRO A 33 9.52 -5.19 10.99
C PRO A 33 8.96 -4.10 11.90
N ILE A 34 8.68 -4.51 13.14
CA ILE A 34 8.30 -3.63 14.25
C ILE A 34 9.36 -3.72 15.33
N ILE A 35 9.80 -2.57 15.85
CA ILE A 35 10.89 -2.41 16.81
C ILE A 35 10.34 -1.86 18.12
N HIS A 36 10.89 -2.34 19.25
CA HIS A 36 10.65 -1.75 20.57
C HIS A 36 11.36 -0.41 20.70
N ARG A 37 10.60 0.65 21.05
CA ARG A 37 11.10 2.03 21.12
C ARG A 37 12.29 2.19 22.06
N GLU A 38 12.25 1.58 23.23
CA GLU A 38 13.30 1.67 24.27
C GLU A 38 14.66 1.13 23.81
N THR A 39 14.70 0.35 22.73
CA THR A 39 15.93 -0.21 22.17
C THR A 39 16.52 0.63 21.04
N ILE A 40 15.87 1.75 20.69
CA ILE A 40 16.36 2.70 19.67
C ILE A 40 17.30 3.71 20.34
N ASP A 41 18.50 3.84 19.83
CA ASP A 41 19.48 4.82 20.29
C ASP A 41 19.07 6.23 19.84
N MET A 42 18.52 7.00 20.77
CA MET A 42 18.03 8.35 20.50
C MET A 42 19.15 9.41 20.49
N ASP A 43 20.40 9.06 20.82
CA ASP A 43 21.54 9.93 20.63
C ASP A 43 21.98 9.98 19.16
N LYS A 44 21.58 8.99 18.36
CA LYS A 44 21.79 8.95 16.90
C LYS A 44 20.52 9.26 16.11
N ALA A 45 19.37 8.81 16.62
CA ALA A 45 18.07 9.03 15.98
C ALA A 45 17.35 10.25 16.56
N TRP A 46 16.40 10.83 15.81
CA TRP A 46 15.62 11.98 16.26
C TRP A 46 14.17 11.95 15.79
N PHE A 47 13.30 12.65 16.50
CA PHE A 47 11.90 12.83 16.11
C PHE A 47 11.73 13.99 15.13
N GLN A 48 11.15 13.74 13.96
CA GLN A 48 10.74 14.77 13.01
C GLN A 48 9.79 14.19 11.96
N SER A 49 8.75 14.92 11.63
CA SER A 49 7.96 14.69 10.42
C SER A 49 8.60 15.42 9.24
N ARG A 50 8.52 14.83 8.05
CA ARG A 50 9.13 15.40 6.84
C ARG A 50 8.58 16.79 6.52
N TYR A 51 9.49 17.77 6.35
CA TYR A 51 9.19 19.21 6.20
C TYR A 51 8.43 19.80 7.41
N ASP A 52 8.61 19.24 8.60
CA ASP A 52 7.94 19.63 9.84
C ASP A 52 6.41 19.71 9.72
N LYS A 53 5.84 18.93 8.77
CA LYS A 53 4.40 18.93 8.52
C LYS A 53 3.66 18.29 9.67
N VAL A 54 2.69 19.03 10.20
CA VAL A 54 1.73 18.52 11.16
C VAL A 54 0.58 17.88 10.37
N GLY A 55 0.46 16.55 10.43
CA GLY A 55 -0.68 15.82 9.85
C GLY A 55 -1.91 15.91 10.77
N PRO A 56 -3.09 15.44 10.32
CA PRO A 56 -4.26 15.33 11.17
C PRO A 56 -3.96 14.47 12.41
N GLY A 57 -4.06 15.07 13.60
CA GLY A 57 -3.72 14.41 14.87
C GLY A 57 -2.23 14.24 15.15
N GLY A 58 -1.36 14.76 14.30
CA GLY A 58 0.11 14.71 14.46
C GLY A 58 0.68 15.93 15.17
N THR A 59 1.98 15.88 15.48
CA THR A 59 2.71 16.91 16.20
C THR A 59 3.81 17.59 15.37
N GLY A 60 4.08 17.10 14.16
CA GLY A 60 5.26 17.46 13.37
C GLY A 60 6.50 16.65 13.78
N LYS A 61 6.39 15.81 14.81
CA LYS A 61 7.44 14.93 15.32
C LYS A 61 6.97 13.46 15.36
N ASP A 62 6.27 13.03 14.30
CA ASP A 62 5.53 11.77 14.31
C ASP A 62 6.38 10.57 13.89
N TYR A 63 7.62 10.79 13.45
CA TYR A 63 8.53 9.73 12.99
C TYR A 63 9.86 9.81 13.73
N ILE A 64 10.44 8.67 14.08
CA ILE A 64 11.85 8.57 14.46
C ILE A 64 12.66 8.39 13.18
N ASN A 65 13.76 9.10 13.06
CA ASN A 65 14.62 9.14 11.87
C ASN A 65 16.01 8.65 12.23
N CYS A 66 16.51 7.65 11.51
CA CYS A 66 17.85 7.08 11.67
C CYS A 66 18.70 7.49 10.45
N PRO A 67 19.76 8.30 10.61
CA PRO A 67 20.56 8.80 9.49
C PRO A 67 21.59 7.77 9.06
N LEU A 68 21.91 7.75 7.77
CA LEU A 68 23.07 7.06 7.21
C LEU A 68 23.92 8.04 6.42
N ASP A 69 25.23 7.94 6.55
CA ASP A 69 26.16 8.50 5.60
C ASP A 69 26.25 7.65 4.34
N ARG A 70 27.08 8.05 3.36
CA ARG A 70 27.20 7.36 2.08
C ARG A 70 27.78 5.96 2.24
N ALA A 71 28.81 5.80 3.06
CA ALA A 71 29.48 4.52 3.26
C ALA A 71 28.56 3.52 3.98
N GLN A 72 27.87 3.98 5.03
CA GLN A 72 26.88 3.20 5.77
C GLN A 72 25.72 2.76 4.87
N TYR A 73 25.22 3.67 4.02
CA TYR A 73 24.16 3.35 3.07
C TYR A 73 24.59 2.30 2.07
N GLN A 74 25.77 2.44 1.47
CA GLN A 74 26.29 1.47 0.50
C GLN A 74 26.51 0.09 1.14
N ALA A 75 27.09 0.06 2.34
CA ALA A 75 27.25 -1.17 3.11
C ALA A 75 25.91 -1.82 3.46
N PHE A 76 24.92 -1.03 3.86
CA PHE A 76 23.56 -1.50 4.13
C PHE A 76 22.91 -2.12 2.89
N VAL A 77 22.96 -1.43 1.75
CA VAL A 77 22.39 -1.94 0.48
C VAL A 77 23.07 -3.25 0.07
N GLN A 78 24.39 -3.33 0.19
CA GLN A 78 25.12 -4.56 -0.11
C GLN A 78 24.71 -5.70 0.83
N ALA A 79 24.66 -5.44 2.15
CA ALA A 79 24.24 -6.44 3.14
C ALA A 79 22.79 -6.92 2.91
N LEU A 80 21.91 -6.02 2.44
CA LEU A 80 20.53 -6.33 2.07
C LEU A 80 20.47 -7.25 0.84
N LEU A 81 21.28 -6.98 -0.17
CA LEU A 81 21.34 -7.79 -1.40
C LEU A 81 21.95 -9.18 -1.13
N ASP A 82 22.96 -9.26 -0.27
CA ASP A 82 23.65 -10.52 0.11
C ASP A 82 22.84 -11.37 1.10
N GLY A 83 21.88 -10.77 1.79
CA GLY A 83 21.07 -11.46 2.79
C GLY A 83 20.27 -12.63 2.21
N ALA A 84 20.20 -13.73 2.96
CA ALA A 84 19.41 -14.89 2.55
C ALA A 84 17.93 -14.56 2.52
N LYS A 85 17.29 -14.90 1.42
CA LYS A 85 15.89 -14.60 1.15
C LYS A 85 15.03 -15.85 1.34
N THR A 86 13.76 -15.66 1.61
CA THR A 86 12.78 -16.75 1.65
C THR A 86 12.67 -17.35 0.25
N ASP A 87 12.84 -18.67 0.17
CA ASP A 87 12.70 -19.42 -1.08
C ASP A 87 11.22 -19.57 -1.43
N PHE A 88 10.88 -19.27 -2.67
CA PHE A 88 9.55 -19.52 -3.20
C PHE A 88 9.43 -20.96 -3.68
N LYS A 89 8.27 -21.56 -3.45
CA LYS A 89 7.90 -22.80 -4.13
C LYS A 89 7.85 -22.57 -5.64
N GLU A 90 8.06 -23.59 -6.44
CA GLU A 90 8.14 -23.46 -7.90
C GLU A 90 6.92 -22.73 -8.50
N TRP A 91 5.73 -23.06 -8.02
CA TRP A 91 4.48 -22.41 -8.45
C TRP A 91 4.27 -20.97 -7.93
N GLU A 92 5.05 -20.52 -6.96
CA GLU A 92 5.02 -19.16 -6.40
C GLU A 92 5.94 -18.20 -7.16
N LYS A 93 6.92 -18.71 -7.90
CA LYS A 93 7.92 -17.90 -8.61
C LYS A 93 7.33 -16.95 -9.64
N SER A 94 6.18 -17.30 -10.21
CA SER A 94 5.45 -16.45 -11.15
C SER A 94 4.46 -15.48 -10.50
N THR A 95 4.28 -15.56 -9.17
CA THR A 95 3.34 -14.69 -8.45
C THR A 95 3.93 -13.30 -8.28
N PRO A 96 3.28 -12.23 -8.77
CA PRO A 96 3.81 -10.87 -8.67
C PRO A 96 3.76 -10.36 -7.23
N TYR A 97 4.66 -9.42 -6.91
CA TYR A 97 4.52 -8.61 -5.70
C TYR A 97 3.48 -7.52 -5.90
N PHE A 98 2.75 -7.19 -4.82
CA PHE A 98 1.92 -6.01 -4.81
C PHE A 98 2.79 -4.74 -4.91
N SER A 99 2.50 -3.88 -5.89
CA SER A 99 3.34 -2.70 -6.18
C SER A 99 3.49 -1.74 -5.00
N GLY A 100 2.48 -1.67 -4.12
CA GLY A 100 2.50 -0.83 -2.92
C GLY A 100 3.30 -1.41 -1.75
N CYS A 101 3.62 -2.71 -1.77
CA CYS A 101 4.32 -3.44 -0.70
C CYS A 101 5.53 -4.23 -1.25
N LEU A 102 6.22 -3.65 -2.23
CA LEU A 102 7.41 -4.27 -2.82
C LEU A 102 8.49 -4.46 -1.76
N PRO A 103 9.09 -5.67 -1.62
CA PRO A 103 10.18 -5.90 -0.68
C PRO A 103 11.34 -4.96 -0.94
N ILE A 104 11.97 -4.47 0.15
CA ILE A 104 13.03 -3.47 0.07
C ILE A 104 14.25 -3.99 -0.70
N GLU A 105 14.57 -5.27 -0.61
CA GLU A 105 15.65 -5.90 -1.38
C GLU A 105 15.33 -5.95 -2.88
N VAL A 106 14.06 -6.13 -3.27
CA VAL A 106 13.64 -6.07 -4.68
C VAL A 106 13.76 -4.65 -5.22
N MET A 107 13.45 -3.64 -4.40
CA MET A 107 13.73 -2.25 -4.77
C MET A 107 15.23 -1.98 -4.91
N ALA A 108 16.06 -2.53 -4.03
CA ALA A 108 17.52 -2.40 -4.08
C ALA A 108 18.14 -3.06 -5.32
N GLU A 109 17.58 -4.19 -5.78
CA GLU A 109 17.99 -4.88 -7.01
C GLU A 109 17.84 -4.00 -8.27
N SER A 110 16.93 -3.02 -8.24
CA SER A 110 16.71 -2.08 -9.34
C SER A 110 17.82 -1.03 -9.49
N GLY A 111 18.70 -0.90 -8.49
CA GLY A 111 19.85 0.00 -8.49
C GLY A 111 20.21 0.51 -7.11
N VAL A 112 21.50 0.75 -6.89
CA VAL A 112 22.07 1.13 -5.57
C VAL A 112 21.40 2.39 -5.00
N GLU A 113 21.01 3.37 -5.83
CA GLU A 113 20.42 4.62 -5.38
C GLU A 113 18.88 4.56 -5.23
N THR A 114 18.25 3.47 -5.61
CA THR A 114 16.78 3.35 -5.64
C THR A 114 16.17 3.63 -4.25
N LEU A 115 16.72 3.05 -3.20
CA LEU A 115 16.19 3.22 -1.84
C LEU A 115 16.30 4.67 -1.35
N ARG A 116 17.38 5.37 -1.72
CA ARG A 116 17.62 6.78 -1.38
C ARG A 116 16.64 7.73 -2.08
N HIS A 117 16.09 7.35 -3.21
CA HIS A 117 15.04 8.08 -3.91
C HIS A 117 13.62 7.62 -3.51
N GLY A 118 13.53 6.50 -2.82
CA GLY A 118 12.31 5.87 -2.32
C GLY A 118 12.15 5.94 -0.80
N PRO A 119 12.10 4.78 -0.11
CA PRO A 119 11.78 4.72 1.32
C PRO A 119 12.85 5.37 2.22
N MET A 120 14.11 5.42 1.79
CA MET A 120 15.21 6.00 2.57
C MET A 120 15.56 7.43 2.16
N LYS A 121 14.64 8.15 1.53
CA LYS A 121 14.87 9.52 1.04
C LYS A 121 15.16 10.48 2.19
N PRO A 122 16.27 11.25 2.16
CA PRO A 122 16.63 12.19 3.26
C PRO A 122 15.93 13.54 3.16
N ARG A 123 15.30 13.85 2.04
CA ARG A 123 14.75 15.18 1.71
C ARG A 123 13.67 15.63 2.69
N GLY A 124 13.76 16.86 3.20
CA GLY A 124 12.80 17.44 4.14
C GLY A 124 13.00 16.98 5.58
N LEU A 125 14.20 16.45 5.90
CA LEU A 125 14.62 16.06 7.24
C LEU A 125 15.96 16.75 7.57
N THR A 126 16.10 17.20 8.82
CA THR A 126 17.31 17.80 9.35
C THR A 126 17.72 17.05 10.62
N ASN A 127 18.93 16.51 10.64
CA ASN A 127 19.42 15.78 11.80
C ASN A 127 19.57 16.73 12.99
N ALA A 128 18.80 16.50 14.05
CA ALA A 128 18.81 17.36 15.24
C ALA A 128 20.17 17.36 15.98
N HIS A 129 20.93 16.25 15.87
CA HIS A 129 22.25 16.11 16.50
C HIS A 129 23.37 16.74 15.66
N GLN A 130 23.18 16.85 14.34
CA GLN A 130 24.15 17.38 13.39
C GLN A 130 23.42 18.19 12.30
N PRO A 131 22.88 19.36 12.61
CA PRO A 131 22.01 20.12 11.70
C PRO A 131 22.73 20.60 10.43
N ASP A 132 24.02 20.78 10.47
CA ASP A 132 24.83 21.21 9.33
C ASP A 132 25.23 20.05 8.41
N VAL A 133 25.05 18.81 8.84
CA VAL A 133 25.39 17.61 8.07
C VAL A 133 24.13 17.01 7.46
N LYS A 134 24.05 17.05 6.15
CA LYS A 134 22.94 16.37 5.43
C LYS A 134 23.18 14.87 5.43
N ALA A 135 22.25 14.12 6.02
CA ALA A 135 22.25 12.66 5.90
C ALA A 135 22.18 12.25 4.42
N TYR A 136 22.94 11.21 4.06
CA TYR A 136 22.89 10.67 2.70
C TYR A 136 21.58 9.90 2.45
N ALA A 137 21.16 9.13 3.44
CA ALA A 137 19.87 8.45 3.48
C ALA A 137 19.30 8.49 4.90
N VAL A 138 18.00 8.26 5.05
CA VAL A 138 17.32 8.23 6.36
C VAL A 138 16.30 7.08 6.39
N VAL A 139 16.38 6.24 7.40
CA VAL A 139 15.33 5.28 7.73
C VAL A 139 14.32 5.96 8.64
N GLN A 140 13.03 5.88 8.29
CA GLN A 140 11.95 6.40 9.10
C GLN A 140 11.22 5.28 9.83
N LEU A 141 10.95 5.49 11.11
CA LEU A 141 10.17 4.59 11.94
C LEU A 141 8.87 5.32 12.33
N ARG A 142 7.73 4.68 12.10
CA ARG A 142 6.40 5.22 12.41
C ARG A 142 5.83 4.51 13.64
N GLN A 143 5.25 5.27 14.55
CA GLN A 143 4.55 4.71 15.70
C GLN A 143 3.47 3.71 15.26
N ASP A 144 3.50 2.51 15.83
CA ASP A 144 2.62 1.39 15.47
C ASP A 144 1.47 1.21 16.48
N ASN A 145 1.64 1.60 17.74
CA ASN A 145 0.63 1.48 18.77
C ASN A 145 0.36 2.81 19.51
N LYS A 146 -0.80 2.92 20.16
CA LYS A 146 -1.19 4.15 20.88
C LYS A 146 -0.25 4.50 22.04
N LEU A 147 0.41 3.53 22.64
CA LEU A 147 1.32 3.72 23.78
C LEU A 147 2.67 4.31 23.35
N GLY A 148 2.98 4.32 22.06
CA GLY A 148 4.27 4.80 21.55
C GLY A 148 5.45 3.90 21.93
N THR A 149 5.20 2.63 22.24
CA THR A 149 6.22 1.64 22.62
C THR A 149 6.73 0.81 21.43
N LEU A 150 6.00 0.82 20.32
CA LEU A 150 6.29 0.04 19.11
C LEU A 150 6.37 0.95 17.89
N TYR A 151 7.38 0.70 17.03
CA TYR A 151 7.62 1.48 15.83
C TYR A 151 7.85 0.59 14.62
N ASN A 152 7.11 0.85 13.54
CA ASN A 152 7.19 0.14 12.28
C ASN A 152 8.23 0.78 11.37
N MET A 153 9.09 -0.01 10.73
CA MET A 153 10.07 0.45 9.75
C MET A 153 9.38 0.80 8.43
N VAL A 154 9.28 2.09 8.12
CA VAL A 154 8.50 2.58 6.96
C VAL A 154 9.18 2.19 5.64
N GLY A 155 8.47 1.43 4.81
CA GLY A 155 8.98 0.99 3.51
C GLY A 155 10.00 -0.14 3.56
N PHE A 156 10.13 -0.81 4.71
CA PHE A 156 11.05 -1.93 4.93
C PHE A 156 10.36 -3.30 4.91
N GLN A 157 9.33 -3.43 4.12
CA GLN A 157 8.76 -4.74 3.81
C GLN A 157 9.87 -5.63 3.25
N THR A 158 9.95 -6.88 3.70
CA THR A 158 11.11 -7.72 3.36
C THR A 158 10.75 -9.20 3.21
N LYS A 159 11.50 -9.88 2.34
CA LYS A 159 11.54 -11.34 2.17
C LYS A 159 12.82 -11.97 2.73
N LEU A 160 13.68 -11.19 3.40
CA LEU A 160 14.85 -11.74 4.09
C LEU A 160 14.45 -12.79 5.12
N LYS A 161 15.29 -13.81 5.29
CA LYS A 161 15.16 -14.75 6.41
C LYS A 161 15.39 -14.02 7.74
N TYR A 162 14.75 -14.47 8.80
CA TYR A 162 14.71 -13.76 10.10
C TYR A 162 16.10 -13.41 10.65
N ALA A 163 17.06 -14.32 10.55
CA ALA A 163 18.44 -14.07 11.01
C ALA A 163 19.11 -12.93 10.23
N ASP A 164 18.88 -12.88 8.92
CA ASP A 164 19.42 -11.82 8.06
C ASP A 164 18.70 -10.49 8.26
N GLN A 165 17.42 -10.49 8.56
CA GLN A 165 16.72 -9.26 8.95
C GLN A 165 17.38 -8.62 10.17
N VAL A 166 17.61 -9.40 11.23
CA VAL A 166 18.26 -8.91 12.44
C VAL A 166 19.67 -8.41 12.14
N ARG A 167 20.47 -9.18 11.42
CA ARG A 167 21.85 -8.84 11.05
C ARG A 167 21.93 -7.56 10.22
N VAL A 168 21.09 -7.46 9.19
CA VAL A 168 21.11 -6.33 8.24
C VAL A 168 20.54 -5.08 8.87
N PHE A 169 19.39 -5.16 9.53
CA PHE A 169 18.74 -3.93 10.05
C PHE A 169 19.46 -3.37 11.28
N LYS A 170 20.20 -4.16 12.02
CA LYS A 170 21.09 -3.69 13.10
C LYS A 170 22.35 -2.95 12.60
N THR A 171 22.63 -2.94 11.30
CA THR A 171 23.69 -2.09 10.74
C THR A 171 23.27 -0.62 10.59
N ILE A 172 21.99 -0.32 10.73
CA ILE A 172 21.44 1.04 10.63
C ILE A 172 21.81 1.82 11.91
N PRO A 173 22.42 3.00 11.80
CA PRO A 173 22.74 3.83 12.97
C PRO A 173 21.49 4.16 13.79
N GLY A 174 21.59 3.90 15.09
CA GLY A 174 20.46 4.00 16.03
C GLY A 174 19.66 2.72 16.22
N LEU A 175 19.93 1.67 15.43
CA LEU A 175 19.27 0.37 15.54
C LEU A 175 20.23 -0.77 15.90
N GLU A 176 21.45 -0.49 16.29
CA GLU A 176 22.47 -1.52 16.59
C GLU A 176 22.02 -2.48 17.70
N ASN A 177 21.28 -1.95 18.67
CA ASN A 177 20.75 -2.71 19.80
C ASN A 177 19.23 -2.99 19.67
N ALA A 178 18.65 -2.73 18.49
CA ALA A 178 17.22 -2.87 18.30
C ALA A 178 16.70 -4.28 18.61
N GLU A 179 15.61 -4.34 19.36
CA GLU A 179 14.84 -5.55 19.59
C GLU A 179 13.55 -5.50 18.75
N PHE A 180 13.32 -6.55 17.98
CA PHE A 180 12.19 -6.63 17.09
C PHE A 180 11.01 -7.29 17.79
N ALA A 181 9.94 -6.54 18.02
CA ALA A 181 8.67 -7.09 18.50
C ALA A 181 8.05 -8.03 17.46
N ARG A 182 8.31 -7.76 16.17
CA ARG A 182 7.94 -8.62 15.05
C ARG A 182 8.94 -8.40 13.91
N LEU A 183 9.38 -9.48 13.32
CA LEU A 183 10.15 -9.44 12.07
C LEU A 183 9.20 -9.34 10.86
N GLY A 184 9.74 -8.87 9.75
CA GLY A 184 9.04 -8.83 8.49
C GLY A 184 8.81 -10.23 7.90
N GLY A 185 7.95 -10.31 6.94
CA GLY A 185 7.63 -11.57 6.27
C GLY A 185 6.82 -11.36 5.00
N LEU A 186 6.58 -12.46 4.29
CA LEU A 186 5.75 -12.48 3.10
C LEU A 186 4.43 -13.18 3.42
N HIS A 187 3.34 -12.57 3.00
CA HIS A 187 2.03 -13.20 2.96
C HIS A 187 1.55 -13.31 1.52
N ARG A 188 1.05 -14.48 1.15
CA ARG A 188 0.36 -14.67 -0.11
C ARG A 188 -1.09 -14.27 0.09
N ASN A 189 -1.51 -13.23 -0.59
CA ASN A 189 -2.87 -12.74 -0.56
C ASN A 189 -3.63 -13.26 -1.80
N THR A 190 -4.83 -13.75 -1.59
CA THR A 190 -5.74 -14.16 -2.66
C THR A 190 -6.68 -13.02 -3.01
N PHE A 191 -6.86 -12.75 -4.30
CA PHE A 191 -7.86 -11.82 -4.79
C PHE A 191 -8.48 -12.31 -6.10
N LEU A 192 -9.60 -11.74 -6.51
CA LEU A 192 -10.27 -12.05 -7.78
C LEU A 192 -9.84 -11.04 -8.85
N ASN A 193 -9.80 -11.47 -10.11
CA ASN A 193 -9.88 -10.54 -11.23
C ASN A 193 -11.33 -10.02 -11.35
N SER A 194 -11.71 -9.23 -10.35
CA SER A 194 -13.10 -8.81 -10.14
C SER A 194 -13.71 -8.12 -11.37
N PRO A 195 -13.00 -7.24 -12.12
CA PRO A 195 -13.54 -6.65 -13.34
C PRO A 195 -14.01 -7.68 -14.36
N LYS A 196 -13.34 -8.82 -14.40
CA LYS A 196 -13.69 -9.90 -15.34
C LYS A 196 -14.85 -10.73 -14.85
N VAL A 197 -14.90 -11.02 -13.55
CA VAL A 197 -15.81 -12.04 -12.99
C VAL A 197 -17.01 -11.50 -12.21
N LEU A 198 -16.99 -10.23 -11.77
CA LEU A 198 -18.09 -9.60 -11.02
C LEU A 198 -18.91 -8.63 -11.89
N ASP A 199 -20.21 -8.55 -11.59
CA ASP A 199 -21.10 -7.51 -12.10
C ASP A 199 -21.09 -6.28 -11.15
N GLU A 200 -21.78 -5.22 -11.54
CA GLU A 200 -21.90 -3.95 -10.77
C GLU A 200 -22.59 -4.12 -9.40
N ARG A 201 -23.30 -5.22 -9.20
CA ARG A 201 -23.93 -5.59 -7.92
C ARG A 201 -23.04 -6.54 -7.10
N LEU A 202 -21.76 -6.67 -7.47
CA LEU A 202 -20.74 -7.54 -6.84
C LEU A 202 -21.11 -9.03 -6.88
N ARG A 203 -21.99 -9.44 -7.81
CA ARG A 203 -22.36 -10.83 -8.02
C ARG A 203 -21.40 -11.49 -8.98
N LEU A 204 -21.14 -12.77 -8.77
CA LEU A 204 -20.36 -13.55 -9.71
C LEU A 204 -21.16 -13.74 -11.00
N LYS A 205 -20.60 -13.33 -12.13
CA LYS A 205 -21.27 -13.47 -13.46
C LYS A 205 -21.64 -14.93 -13.78
N ALA A 206 -20.78 -15.88 -13.38
CA ALA A 206 -21.03 -17.30 -13.56
C ALA A 206 -22.08 -17.86 -12.58
N CYS A 207 -22.37 -17.18 -11.47
CA CYS A 207 -23.35 -17.64 -10.48
C CYS A 207 -23.91 -16.43 -9.71
N SER A 208 -25.01 -15.86 -10.17
CA SER A 208 -25.61 -14.62 -9.63
C SER A 208 -26.05 -14.71 -8.16
N ARG A 209 -26.21 -15.94 -7.62
CA ARG A 209 -26.49 -16.15 -6.19
C ARG A 209 -25.30 -15.89 -5.29
N LEU A 210 -24.07 -15.84 -5.84
CA LEU A 210 -22.85 -15.58 -5.09
C LEU A 210 -22.44 -14.12 -5.26
N ARG A 211 -22.12 -13.48 -4.14
CA ARG A 211 -21.50 -12.17 -4.08
C ARG A 211 -20.14 -12.26 -3.41
N PHE A 212 -19.26 -11.34 -3.78
CA PHE A 212 -17.96 -11.17 -3.16
C PHE A 212 -17.85 -9.77 -2.57
N ALA A 213 -17.13 -9.64 -1.46
CA ALA A 213 -16.95 -8.35 -0.79
C ALA A 213 -15.60 -8.26 -0.06
N GLY A 214 -15.15 -7.03 0.14
CA GLY A 214 -13.92 -6.75 0.85
C GLY A 214 -12.66 -7.02 0.02
N GLN A 215 -11.55 -7.25 0.69
CA GLN A 215 -10.24 -7.30 0.04
C GLN A 215 -10.11 -8.37 -1.05
N ILE A 216 -10.79 -9.49 -0.92
CA ILE A 216 -10.80 -10.54 -1.96
C ILE A 216 -11.25 -10.02 -3.33
N THR A 217 -11.99 -8.91 -3.38
CA THR A 217 -12.44 -8.28 -4.63
C THR A 217 -11.44 -7.30 -5.22
N GLY A 218 -10.25 -7.16 -4.65
CA GLY A 218 -9.25 -6.17 -5.07
C GLY A 218 -9.45 -4.78 -4.46
N VAL A 219 -10.18 -4.70 -3.37
CA VAL A 219 -10.29 -3.47 -2.56
C VAL A 219 -9.25 -3.54 -1.46
N GLU A 220 -8.32 -2.59 -1.42
CA GLU A 220 -7.28 -2.49 -0.41
C GLU A 220 -7.71 -1.55 0.71
N GLY A 221 -7.33 -1.86 1.96
CA GLY A 221 -7.66 -1.08 3.14
C GLY A 221 -8.84 -1.61 3.95
N TYR A 222 -8.74 -1.50 5.28
CA TYR A 222 -9.77 -2.02 6.20
C TYR A 222 -11.10 -1.26 6.08
N VAL A 223 -11.03 0.07 5.97
CA VAL A 223 -12.22 0.94 5.86
C VAL A 223 -12.92 0.69 4.52
N GLU A 224 -12.17 0.63 3.44
CA GLU A 224 -12.67 0.33 2.10
C GLU A 224 -13.30 -1.07 2.03
N SER A 225 -12.63 -2.06 2.62
CA SER A 225 -13.14 -3.43 2.67
C SER A 225 -14.45 -3.52 3.47
N ALA A 226 -14.53 -2.84 4.60
CA ALA A 226 -15.76 -2.76 5.41
C ALA A 226 -16.88 -2.03 4.65
N ALA A 227 -16.56 -0.94 3.96
CA ALA A 227 -17.50 -0.18 3.13
C ALA A 227 -18.08 -1.04 1.99
N MET A 228 -17.23 -1.79 1.29
CA MET A 228 -17.71 -2.70 0.23
C MET A 228 -18.48 -3.88 0.80
N GLY A 229 -18.15 -4.35 2.00
CA GLY A 229 -18.94 -5.34 2.74
C GLY A 229 -20.35 -4.84 3.05
N LEU A 230 -20.47 -3.60 3.53
CA LEU A 230 -21.75 -2.94 3.77
C LEU A 230 -22.56 -2.81 2.47
N MET A 231 -21.93 -2.39 1.38
CA MET A 231 -22.58 -2.26 0.08
C MET A 231 -23.12 -3.61 -0.43
N ALA A 232 -22.30 -4.67 -0.38
CA ALA A 232 -22.71 -6.01 -0.76
C ALA A 232 -23.88 -6.52 0.09
N GLY A 233 -23.88 -6.25 1.39
CA GLY A 233 -24.95 -6.58 2.31
C GLY A 233 -26.26 -5.85 1.98
N ARG A 234 -26.19 -4.54 1.72
CA ARG A 234 -27.37 -3.73 1.32
C ARG A 234 -27.95 -4.18 -0.02
N MET A 235 -27.08 -4.46 -1.02
CA MET A 235 -27.49 -4.98 -2.31
C MET A 235 -28.21 -6.34 -2.17
N ALA A 236 -27.66 -7.24 -1.35
CA ALA A 236 -28.26 -8.55 -1.10
C ALA A 236 -29.61 -8.45 -0.36
N ALA A 237 -29.71 -7.53 0.61
CA ALA A 237 -30.94 -7.30 1.35
C ALA A 237 -32.06 -6.70 0.46
N ALA A 238 -31.73 -5.73 -0.39
CA ALA A 238 -32.68 -5.17 -1.35
C ALA A 238 -33.17 -6.23 -2.32
N GLU A 239 -32.25 -7.00 -2.90
CA GLU A 239 -32.63 -8.11 -3.82
C GLU A 239 -33.54 -9.14 -3.13
N ARG A 240 -33.27 -9.48 -1.87
CA ARG A 240 -34.12 -10.40 -1.10
C ARG A 240 -35.54 -9.86 -0.87
N ARG A 241 -35.70 -8.54 -0.78
CA ARG A 241 -37.00 -7.88 -0.61
C ARG A 241 -37.70 -7.56 -1.93
N GLY A 242 -37.05 -7.84 -3.07
CA GLY A 242 -37.55 -7.44 -4.38
C GLY A 242 -37.48 -5.93 -4.62
N GLU A 243 -36.62 -5.23 -3.87
CA GLU A 243 -36.41 -3.79 -3.99
C GLU A 243 -35.25 -3.52 -4.96
N ASP A 244 -35.33 -2.40 -5.68
CA ASP A 244 -34.18 -1.96 -6.47
C ASP A 244 -33.15 -1.27 -5.56
N PHE A 245 -31.87 -1.45 -5.90
CA PHE A 245 -30.76 -0.83 -5.22
C PHE A 245 -29.94 0.00 -6.21
N ALA A 246 -30.00 1.30 -6.07
CA ALA A 246 -29.19 2.22 -6.88
C ALA A 246 -27.71 2.08 -6.49
N VAL A 247 -26.86 1.72 -7.44
CA VAL A 247 -25.40 1.72 -7.26
C VAL A 247 -24.94 3.17 -7.05
N PRO A 248 -24.10 3.42 -6.03
CA PRO A 248 -23.60 4.79 -5.79
C PRO A 248 -22.91 5.36 -7.02
N PRO A 249 -23.09 6.67 -7.30
CA PRO A 249 -22.43 7.33 -8.43
C PRO A 249 -20.89 7.19 -8.35
N ALA A 250 -20.22 7.03 -9.49
CA ALA A 250 -18.76 6.92 -9.57
C ALA A 250 -18.01 8.16 -9.01
N THR A 251 -18.73 9.26 -8.78
CA THR A 251 -18.22 10.48 -8.13
C THR A 251 -18.14 10.37 -6.60
N THR A 252 -18.65 9.28 -6.02
CA THR A 252 -18.51 8.96 -4.59
C THR A 252 -17.40 7.94 -4.35
N ALA A 253 -16.86 7.86 -3.14
CA ALA A 253 -15.84 6.87 -2.79
C ALA A 253 -16.34 5.43 -2.99
N HIS A 254 -17.58 5.14 -2.61
CA HIS A 254 -18.20 3.83 -2.82
C HIS A 254 -18.37 3.50 -4.30
N GLY A 255 -18.89 4.43 -5.07
CA GLY A 255 -19.09 4.22 -6.52
C GLY A 255 -17.76 4.12 -7.27
N ALA A 256 -16.75 4.89 -6.89
CA ALA A 256 -15.41 4.80 -7.47
C ALA A 256 -14.76 3.43 -7.21
N LEU A 257 -14.90 2.89 -5.99
CA LEU A 257 -14.42 1.54 -5.66
C LEU A 257 -15.20 0.45 -6.40
N ILE A 258 -16.53 0.53 -6.46
CA ILE A 258 -17.35 -0.41 -7.24
C ILE A 258 -16.92 -0.37 -8.70
N ASN A 259 -16.76 0.82 -9.28
CA ASN A 259 -16.33 0.99 -10.66
C ASN A 259 -14.93 0.38 -10.90
N HIS A 260 -14.02 0.51 -9.94
CA HIS A 260 -12.68 -0.11 -9.99
C HIS A 260 -12.77 -1.64 -10.04
N ILE A 261 -13.50 -2.24 -9.12
CA ILE A 261 -13.59 -3.71 -9.00
C ILE A 261 -14.55 -4.37 -9.99
N THR A 262 -15.31 -3.60 -10.75
CA THR A 262 -16.21 -4.11 -11.79
C THR A 262 -15.80 -3.70 -13.22
N GLY A 263 -14.66 -3.04 -13.36
CA GLY A 263 -14.01 -2.75 -14.64
C GLY A 263 -14.45 -1.50 -15.36
N GLY A 264 -15.27 -0.65 -14.75
CA GLY A 264 -15.83 0.55 -15.39
C GLY A 264 -14.83 1.67 -15.68
N HIS A 265 -13.55 1.56 -15.27
CA HIS A 265 -12.51 2.55 -15.55
C HIS A 265 -11.31 1.93 -16.30
N ILE A 266 -11.39 0.68 -16.69
CA ILE A 266 -10.34 0.04 -17.50
C ILE A 266 -10.53 0.51 -18.94
N GLU A 267 -9.82 1.58 -19.32
CA GLU A 267 -9.67 1.93 -20.70
C GLU A 267 -8.80 0.88 -21.38
N THR A 268 -9.32 0.23 -22.42
CA THR A 268 -8.55 -0.55 -23.37
C THR A 268 -7.67 0.41 -24.15
N THR A 269 -6.43 0.58 -23.72
CA THR A 269 -5.44 1.32 -24.52
C THR A 269 -4.85 0.38 -25.56
N ASP A 270 -4.43 0.92 -26.72
CA ASP A 270 -3.74 0.17 -27.79
C ASP A 270 -2.46 -0.57 -27.35
N LYS A 271 -2.06 -0.38 -26.09
CA LYS A 271 -0.88 -1.02 -25.46
C LYS A 271 -1.20 -2.27 -24.62
N GLY A 272 -2.40 -2.81 -24.73
CA GLY A 272 -2.87 -3.96 -23.97
C GLY A 272 -3.71 -3.58 -22.75
N THR A 273 -4.55 -4.48 -22.29
CA THR A 273 -5.32 -4.34 -21.04
C THR A 273 -4.35 -4.26 -19.86
N GLY A 274 -4.32 -3.13 -19.16
CA GLY A 274 -3.58 -3.01 -17.92
C GLY A 274 -4.00 -4.11 -16.94
N SER A 275 -3.05 -4.74 -16.24
CA SER A 275 -3.39 -5.75 -15.24
C SER A 275 -4.19 -5.11 -14.12
N PHE A 276 -5.30 -5.75 -13.73
CA PHE A 276 -6.07 -5.33 -12.56
C PHE A 276 -5.20 -5.45 -11.29
N GLN A 277 -5.14 -4.39 -10.51
CA GLN A 277 -4.39 -4.34 -9.26
C GLN A 277 -5.31 -3.96 -8.11
N PRO A 278 -5.22 -4.63 -6.95
CA PRO A 278 -5.88 -4.17 -5.74
C PRO A 278 -5.51 -2.73 -5.39
N MET A 279 -6.49 -1.96 -4.90
CA MET A 279 -6.28 -0.53 -4.71
C MET A 279 -7.12 0.05 -3.56
N ASN A 280 -6.54 1.00 -2.81
CA ASN A 280 -7.29 1.87 -1.90
C ASN A 280 -8.09 2.92 -2.69
N VAL A 281 -9.10 3.50 -2.07
CA VAL A 281 -9.77 4.67 -2.65
C VAL A 281 -8.78 5.83 -2.79
N ASN A 282 -8.69 6.37 -3.99
CA ASN A 282 -7.82 7.50 -4.31
C ASN A 282 -8.42 8.31 -5.47
N PHE A 283 -7.94 9.52 -5.68
CA PHE A 283 -8.47 10.40 -6.73
C PHE A 283 -8.31 9.87 -8.17
N GLY A 284 -7.43 8.90 -8.40
CA GLY A 284 -7.27 8.25 -9.71
C GLY A 284 -8.46 7.36 -10.09
N LEU A 285 -9.24 6.89 -9.10
CA LEU A 285 -10.41 6.05 -9.33
C LEU A 285 -11.68 6.86 -9.67
N PHE A 286 -11.69 8.18 -9.39
CA PHE A 286 -12.84 9.01 -9.68
C PHE A 286 -12.86 9.44 -11.15
N PRO A 287 -14.04 9.66 -11.73
CA PRO A 287 -14.14 10.20 -13.07
C PRO A 287 -13.34 11.50 -13.21
N PRO A 288 -12.76 11.77 -14.39
CA PRO A 288 -12.05 13.02 -14.62
C PRO A 288 -12.88 14.25 -14.24
N VAL A 289 -12.22 15.24 -13.67
CA VAL A 289 -12.82 16.54 -13.40
C VAL A 289 -12.16 17.60 -14.26
N ASP A 290 -12.97 18.55 -14.74
CA ASP A 290 -12.46 19.71 -15.42
C ASP A 290 -11.73 20.60 -14.41
N ALA A 291 -10.41 20.52 -14.44
CA ALA A 291 -9.55 21.35 -13.62
C ALA A 291 -8.71 22.24 -14.53
N PRO A 292 -8.56 23.52 -14.23
CA PRO A 292 -7.83 24.43 -15.09
C PRO A 292 -6.38 23.95 -15.23
N LYS A 293 -5.91 23.92 -16.47
CA LYS A 293 -4.50 23.65 -16.81
C LYS A 293 -3.65 24.92 -16.74
N ARG A 294 -4.30 26.08 -16.75
CA ARG A 294 -3.71 27.41 -16.67
C ARG A 294 -4.60 28.31 -15.81
N ILE A 295 -3.98 29.20 -15.01
CA ILE A 295 -4.66 30.28 -14.32
C ILE A 295 -3.96 31.58 -14.77
N GLU A 296 -4.72 32.59 -15.14
CA GLU A 296 -4.23 33.89 -15.64
C GLU A 296 -3.19 33.76 -16.76
N GLY A 297 -3.41 32.80 -17.67
CA GLY A 297 -2.46 32.55 -18.77
C GLY A 297 -1.22 31.73 -18.43
N LYS A 298 -0.89 31.59 -17.15
CA LYS A 298 0.27 30.83 -16.68
C LYS A 298 -0.06 29.34 -16.62
N ARG A 299 0.86 28.51 -17.14
CA ARG A 299 0.75 27.04 -17.03
C ARG A 299 1.03 26.63 -15.59
N LEU A 300 0.09 25.94 -14.96
CA LEU A 300 0.24 25.44 -13.60
C LEU A 300 1.38 24.40 -13.51
N ASP A 301 2.16 24.47 -12.44
CA ASP A 301 3.11 23.41 -12.09
C ASP A 301 2.40 22.14 -11.60
N HIS A 302 3.17 21.10 -11.25
CA HIS A 302 2.59 19.82 -10.82
C HIS A 302 1.80 19.94 -9.51
N THR A 303 2.26 20.77 -8.58
CA THR A 303 1.62 20.96 -7.26
C THR A 303 0.33 21.76 -7.39
N GLU A 304 0.36 22.83 -8.20
CA GLU A 304 -0.81 23.67 -8.50
C GLU A 304 -1.90 22.88 -9.22
N LYS A 305 -1.52 22.01 -10.18
CA LYS A 305 -2.47 21.09 -10.86
C LYS A 305 -3.12 20.10 -9.88
N ALA A 306 -2.34 19.52 -8.96
CA ALA A 306 -2.87 18.63 -7.95
C ALA A 306 -3.85 19.35 -7.01
N ALA A 307 -3.52 20.58 -6.58
CA ALA A 307 -4.39 21.41 -5.77
C ALA A 307 -5.69 21.84 -6.50
N ALA A 308 -5.58 22.16 -7.79
CA ALA A 308 -6.74 22.50 -8.62
C ALA A 308 -7.69 21.29 -8.79
N ARG A 309 -7.14 20.11 -9.06
CA ARG A 309 -7.92 18.85 -9.10
C ARG A 309 -8.60 18.57 -7.76
N LYS A 310 -7.88 18.68 -6.65
CA LYS A 310 -8.43 18.46 -5.31
C LYS A 310 -9.62 19.41 -5.04
N ARG A 311 -9.50 20.71 -5.38
CA ARG A 311 -10.60 21.68 -5.24
C ARG A 311 -11.81 21.30 -6.09
N ALA A 312 -11.59 20.88 -7.35
CA ALA A 312 -12.65 20.46 -8.25
C ALA A 312 -13.40 19.24 -7.74
N TYR A 313 -12.70 18.23 -7.21
CA TYR A 313 -13.33 17.06 -6.57
C TYR A 313 -14.12 17.45 -5.31
N THR A 314 -13.56 18.33 -4.46
CA THR A 314 -14.25 18.79 -3.24
C THR A 314 -15.50 19.60 -3.55
N SER A 315 -15.47 20.43 -4.58
CA SER A 315 -16.65 21.19 -5.05
C SER A 315 -17.73 20.26 -5.58
N ARG A 316 -17.36 19.25 -6.37
CA ARG A 316 -18.30 18.26 -6.92
C ARG A 316 -18.95 17.39 -5.86
N ALA A 317 -18.24 17.08 -4.77
CA ALA A 317 -18.76 16.27 -3.67
C ALA A 317 -19.74 17.03 -2.76
N LYS A 318 -19.84 18.37 -2.89
CA LYS A 318 -20.76 19.22 -2.13
C LYS A 318 -22.03 19.58 -2.93
N ALA A 319 -22.03 19.35 -4.23
CA ALA A 319 -23.17 19.52 -5.12
C ALA A 319 -23.95 18.22 -5.28
#